data_a594cb0a90e50801cdb3460c5cee4f13
#
_entry.id   a594cb0a90e50801cdb3460c5cee4f13
#
_cell.length_a   1.000
_cell.length_b   1.000
_cell.length_c   1.000
_cell.angle_alpha   90.00
_cell.angle_beta   90.00
_cell.angle_gamma   90.00
#
_symmetry.space_group_name_H-M   'P 1'
#
loop_
_entity.id
_entity.type
_entity.pdbx_description
1 polymer ?
#
loop_
_entity_poly.entity_id
_entity_poly.type
_entity_poly.pdbx_seq_one_letter_code
_entity_poly.pdbx_strand_id
1 'polypeptide(L)'
;MTSGAPPPLRPLWRPVGPEELALIEASGWRRFPPRLPEQPIFYPVCNEAYATQIARDWNVKASGAGFVLAFDVEEAWAARYPIRRVGGEIHDELWVPAEELEAFNDHLVGPIRLVATFRRADPPQPTSDA
;
A
#
# COMPACT_ATOMS: atom_id res chain seq x y z
N MET A 1 -2.96 27.91 25.19
CA MET A 1 -3.65 26.68 25.15
C MET A 1 -3.54 26.00 23.81
N THR A 2 -3.40 24.77 23.89
CA THR A 2 -3.22 24.00 22.70
C THR A 2 -4.49 23.96 21.88
N SER A 3 -4.34 24.06 20.60
CA SER A 3 -5.49 24.07 19.71
C SER A 3 -6.28 22.79 19.70
N GLY A 4 -5.66 21.67 19.98
CA GLY A 4 -6.32 20.39 19.85
C GLY A 4 -6.42 19.90 18.42
N ALA A 5 -5.87 20.64 17.47
CA ALA A 5 -5.84 20.17 16.11
C ALA A 5 -4.95 18.93 16.00
N PRO A 6 -5.37 17.92 15.24
CA PRO A 6 -4.50 16.74 15.07
C PRO A 6 -3.24 17.10 14.30
N PRO A 7 -2.16 16.35 14.48
CA PRO A 7 -0.96 16.59 13.69
C PRO A 7 -1.26 16.33 12.22
N PRO A 8 -0.48 16.94 11.31
CA PRO A 8 -0.66 16.69 9.89
C PRO A 8 -0.42 15.22 9.55
N LEU A 9 -1.18 14.74 8.58
CA LEU A 9 -1.08 13.36 8.12
C LEU A 9 -0.61 13.34 6.68
N ARG A 10 0.13 12.30 6.34
CA ARG A 10 0.51 12.02 4.96
C ARG A 10 -0.28 10.82 4.46
N PRO A 11 -1.16 11.01 3.45
CA PRO A 11 -1.81 9.85 2.85
C PRO A 11 -0.84 9.11 1.96
N LEU A 12 -0.88 7.79 2.04
CA LEU A 12 -0.05 6.92 1.22
C LEU A 12 -0.90 5.74 0.77
N TRP A 13 -0.43 5.03 -0.24
CA TRP A 13 -1.13 3.88 -0.79
C TRP A 13 -0.16 2.73 -0.93
N ARG A 14 -0.69 1.52 -0.98
CA ARG A 14 0.13 0.34 -1.21
C ARG A 14 -0.66 -0.69 -2.00
N PRO A 15 -0.11 -1.13 -3.15
CA PRO A 15 -0.68 -2.25 -3.87
C PRO A 15 -0.20 -3.55 -3.22
N VAL A 16 -1.09 -4.50 -3.01
CA VAL A 16 -0.74 -5.78 -2.39
C VAL A 16 -1.42 -6.91 -3.12
N GLY A 17 -0.84 -8.11 -3.00
CA GLY A 17 -1.49 -9.33 -3.43
C GLY A 17 -2.32 -9.94 -2.31
N PRO A 18 -2.94 -11.09 -2.58
CA PRO A 18 -3.85 -11.70 -1.60
C PRO A 18 -3.18 -12.11 -0.29
N GLU A 19 -1.93 -12.57 -0.36
CA GLU A 19 -1.26 -13.05 0.86
C GLU A 19 -1.00 -11.91 1.84
N GLU A 20 -0.48 -10.80 1.33
CA GLU A 20 -0.22 -9.67 2.20
C GLU A 20 -1.52 -9.09 2.73
N LEU A 21 -2.55 -9.03 1.89
CA LEU A 21 -3.85 -8.55 2.32
C LEU A 21 -4.38 -9.36 3.49
N ALA A 22 -4.25 -10.69 3.42
CA ALA A 22 -4.73 -11.55 4.50
C ALA A 22 -4.00 -11.26 5.81
N LEU A 23 -2.70 -11.01 5.74
CA LEU A 23 -1.92 -10.70 6.94
C LEU A 23 -2.29 -9.35 7.53
N ILE A 24 -2.57 -8.37 6.66
CA ILE A 24 -3.02 -7.07 7.12
C ILE A 24 -4.38 -7.18 7.79
N GLU A 25 -5.29 -7.92 7.17
CA GLU A 25 -6.60 -8.15 7.74
C GLU A 25 -6.49 -8.84 9.11
N ALA A 26 -5.61 -9.83 9.21
CA ALA A 26 -5.40 -10.54 10.46
C ALA A 26 -4.85 -9.63 11.57
N SER A 27 -4.21 -8.54 11.20
CA SER A 27 -3.72 -7.56 12.18
C SER A 27 -4.81 -6.61 12.64
N GLY A 28 -6.03 -6.76 12.15
CA GLY A 28 -7.12 -5.83 12.42
C GLY A 28 -7.01 -4.57 11.58
N TRP A 29 -6.37 -4.66 10.43
CA TRP A 29 -6.18 -3.52 9.51
C TRP A 29 -5.30 -2.43 10.14
N ARG A 30 -4.35 -2.85 10.95
CA ARG A 30 -3.55 -1.88 11.71
C ARG A 30 -2.07 -1.92 11.36
N ARG A 31 -1.57 -3.02 10.79
CA ARG A 31 -0.13 -3.17 10.59
C ARG A 31 0.15 -3.88 9.29
N PHE A 32 1.24 -3.47 8.64
CA PHE A 32 1.80 -4.20 7.52
C PHE A 32 2.71 -5.31 8.06
N PRO A 33 2.69 -6.50 7.43
CA PRO A 33 3.50 -7.61 7.93
C PRO A 33 5.00 -7.36 7.70
N PRO A 34 5.86 -8.04 8.46
CA PRO A 34 7.30 -7.91 8.25
C PRO A 34 7.69 -8.29 6.84
N ARG A 35 8.75 -7.66 6.34
CA ARG A 35 9.28 -8.00 5.03
C ARG A 35 10.04 -9.32 5.10
N LEU A 36 10.11 -10.01 3.96
CA LEU A 36 10.93 -11.22 3.86
C LEU A 36 12.41 -10.83 3.81
N PRO A 37 13.31 -11.76 4.16
CA PRO A 37 14.74 -11.42 4.20
C PRO A 37 15.28 -10.85 2.89
N GLU A 38 14.71 -11.27 1.76
CA GLU A 38 15.18 -10.79 0.45
C GLU A 38 14.52 -9.46 0.07
N GLN A 39 13.71 -8.88 0.94
CA GLN A 39 12.98 -7.65 0.66
C GLN A 39 13.44 -6.56 1.63
N PRO A 40 14.55 -5.88 1.35
CA PRO A 40 15.13 -4.96 2.33
C PRO A 40 14.38 -3.64 2.47
N ILE A 41 13.45 -3.35 1.57
CA ILE A 41 12.75 -2.06 1.57
C ILE A 41 11.25 -2.29 1.53
N PHE A 42 10.51 -1.45 2.28
CA PHE A 42 9.06 -1.38 2.21
C PHE A 42 8.71 -0.13 1.41
N TYR A 43 7.83 -0.26 0.42
CA TYR A 43 7.57 0.81 -0.56
C TYR A 43 6.12 1.26 -0.54
N PRO A 44 5.71 2.17 0.34
CA PRO A 44 4.44 2.85 0.12
C PRO A 44 4.57 3.78 -1.07
N VAL A 45 3.47 3.97 -1.81
CA VAL A 45 3.51 4.86 -2.96
C VAL A 45 2.75 6.13 -2.67
N CYS A 46 3.08 7.18 -3.39
CA CYS A 46 2.67 8.53 -3.04
C CYS A 46 1.37 8.97 -3.70
N ASN A 47 0.79 8.12 -4.56
CA ASN A 47 -0.51 8.46 -5.15
C ASN A 47 -1.28 7.19 -5.51
N GLU A 48 -2.59 7.33 -5.56
CA GLU A 48 -3.47 6.20 -5.79
C GLU A 48 -3.35 5.65 -7.21
N ALA A 49 -3.10 6.53 -8.18
CA ALA A 49 -2.97 6.09 -9.57
C ALA A 49 -1.82 5.12 -9.75
N TYR A 50 -0.70 5.37 -9.10
CA TYR A 50 0.44 4.48 -9.16
C TYR A 50 0.11 3.13 -8.49
N ALA A 51 -0.51 3.18 -7.31
CA ALA A 51 -0.90 1.95 -6.62
C ALA A 51 -1.88 1.13 -7.47
N THR A 52 -2.82 1.81 -8.11
CA THR A 52 -3.79 1.15 -8.98
C THR A 52 -3.10 0.48 -10.15
N GLN A 53 -2.15 1.16 -10.77
CA GLN A 53 -1.43 0.61 -11.90
C GLN A 53 -0.70 -0.67 -11.50
N ILE A 54 -0.03 -0.67 -10.36
CA ILE A 54 0.68 -1.85 -9.91
C ILE A 54 -0.30 -2.99 -9.56
N ALA A 55 -1.38 -2.67 -8.87
CA ALA A 55 -2.34 -3.69 -8.47
C ALA A 55 -2.99 -4.34 -9.69
N ARG A 56 -3.41 -3.51 -10.64
CA ARG A 56 -4.13 -3.99 -11.81
C ARG A 56 -3.20 -4.75 -12.76
N ASP A 57 -1.99 -4.23 -12.99
CA ASP A 57 -1.13 -4.74 -14.05
C ASP A 57 -0.10 -5.73 -13.55
N TRP A 58 0.34 -5.60 -12.29
CA TRP A 58 1.39 -6.45 -11.76
C TRP A 58 0.85 -7.49 -10.77
N ASN A 59 0.09 -7.06 -9.76
CA ASN A 59 -0.37 -8.00 -8.74
C ASN A 59 -1.36 -9.02 -9.32
N VAL A 60 -2.24 -8.58 -10.21
CA VAL A 60 -3.17 -9.51 -10.84
C VAL A 60 -2.41 -10.57 -11.64
N LYS A 61 -1.39 -10.14 -12.38
CA LYS A 61 -0.61 -11.08 -13.18
C LYS A 61 0.17 -12.05 -12.30
N ALA A 62 0.74 -11.56 -11.21
CA ALA A 62 1.60 -12.37 -10.36
C ALA A 62 0.80 -13.32 -9.46
N SER A 63 -0.36 -12.90 -8.98
CA SER A 63 -1.07 -13.62 -7.92
C SER A 63 -2.55 -13.80 -8.17
N GLY A 64 -3.05 -13.37 -9.32
CA GLY A 64 -4.46 -13.50 -9.66
C GLY A 64 -5.35 -12.39 -9.13
N ALA A 65 -4.87 -11.58 -8.21
CA ALA A 65 -5.63 -10.46 -7.67
C ALA A 65 -4.68 -9.40 -7.18
N GLY A 66 -5.13 -8.15 -7.23
CA GLY A 66 -4.40 -7.02 -6.70
C GLY A 66 -5.33 -6.12 -5.93
N PHE A 67 -4.84 -5.55 -4.87
CA PHE A 67 -5.64 -4.72 -3.97
C PHE A 67 -4.90 -3.42 -3.72
N VAL A 68 -5.65 -2.32 -3.67
CA VAL A 68 -5.07 -1.02 -3.34
C VAL A 68 -5.51 -0.66 -1.95
N LEU A 69 -4.53 -0.40 -1.10
CA LEU A 69 -4.78 0.02 0.27
C LEU A 69 -4.40 1.48 0.41
N ALA A 70 -5.19 2.21 1.19
CA ALA A 70 -4.88 3.59 1.53
C ALA A 70 -4.72 3.68 3.04
N PHE A 71 -3.80 4.52 3.48
CA PHE A 71 -3.56 4.69 4.90
C PHE A 71 -2.91 6.04 5.14
N ASP A 72 -2.96 6.48 6.39
CA ASP A 72 -2.38 7.75 6.79
C ASP A 72 -1.27 7.51 7.78
N VAL A 73 -0.19 8.27 7.65
CA VAL A 73 0.91 8.22 8.59
C VAL A 73 1.21 9.64 9.04
N GLU A 74 1.71 9.80 10.27
CA GLU A 74 2.10 11.11 10.75
C GLU A 74 3.10 11.72 9.78
N GLU A 75 2.80 12.93 9.31
CA GLU A 75 3.65 13.60 8.33
C GLU A 75 5.09 13.72 8.82
N ALA A 76 5.27 14.07 10.09
CA ALA A 76 6.60 14.24 10.64
C ALA A 76 7.40 12.94 10.60
N TRP A 77 6.74 11.80 10.74
CA TRP A 77 7.43 10.51 10.64
C TRP A 77 7.75 10.16 9.19
N ALA A 78 6.76 10.35 8.29
CA ALA A 78 6.95 10.03 6.88
C ALA A 78 8.08 10.85 6.26
N ALA A 79 8.24 12.09 6.72
CA ALA A 79 9.27 12.99 6.17
C ALA A 79 10.68 12.49 6.41
N ARG A 80 10.88 11.49 7.27
CA ARG A 80 12.20 10.92 7.52
C ARG A 80 12.71 10.09 6.35
N TYR A 81 11.83 9.65 5.46
CA TYR A 81 12.19 8.73 4.40
C TYR A 81 12.27 9.43 3.06
N PRO A 82 13.20 9.00 2.20
CA PRO A 82 13.30 9.64 0.89
C PRO A 82 12.14 9.24 0.00
N ILE A 83 11.73 10.18 -0.84
CA ILE A 83 10.79 9.90 -1.92
C ILE A 83 11.61 9.69 -3.17
N ARG A 84 11.39 8.55 -3.84
CA ARG A 84 12.13 8.21 -5.05
C ARG A 84 11.17 8.10 -6.22
N ARG A 85 11.52 8.75 -7.31
CA ARG A 85 10.77 8.60 -8.56
C ARG A 85 11.45 7.52 -9.37
N VAL A 86 10.72 6.41 -9.61
CA VAL A 86 11.32 5.22 -10.21
C VAL A 86 10.84 4.96 -11.62
N GLY A 87 10.09 5.88 -12.21
CA GLY A 87 9.56 5.71 -13.57
C GLY A 87 8.97 7.00 -14.05
N GLY A 88 7.69 6.97 -14.43
CA GLY A 88 7.01 8.15 -14.90
C GLY A 88 6.67 9.13 -13.79
N GLU A 89 5.90 10.14 -14.14
CA GLU A 89 5.62 11.23 -13.21
C GLU A 89 4.86 10.80 -11.97
N ILE A 90 4.03 9.75 -12.09
CA ILE A 90 3.25 9.29 -10.94
C ILE A 90 3.99 8.24 -10.11
N HIS A 91 5.19 7.82 -10.51
CA HIS A 91 5.87 6.68 -9.91
C HIS A 91 6.75 7.09 -8.73
N ASP A 92 6.18 7.85 -7.79
CA ASP A 92 6.89 8.26 -6.59
C ASP A 92 6.61 7.29 -5.45
N GLU A 93 7.67 6.86 -4.78
CA GLU A 93 7.61 5.90 -3.70
C GLU A 93 8.35 6.43 -2.48
N LEU A 94 7.87 6.04 -1.31
CA LEU A 94 8.58 6.26 -0.07
C LEU A 94 9.41 5.01 0.20
N TRP A 95 10.68 5.18 0.54
CA TRP A 95 11.55 4.04 0.78
C TRP A 95 11.79 3.90 2.27
N VAL A 96 11.19 2.86 2.86
CA VAL A 96 11.28 2.59 4.29
C VAL A 96 12.13 1.33 4.48
N PRO A 97 13.29 1.42 5.15
CA PRO A 97 14.06 0.21 5.41
C PRO A 97 13.23 -0.83 6.16
N ALA A 98 13.39 -2.09 5.79
CA ALA A 98 12.58 -3.16 6.37
C ALA A 98 12.69 -3.22 7.88
N GLU A 99 13.88 -2.92 8.42
CA GLU A 99 14.09 -2.96 9.87
C GLU A 99 13.36 -1.83 10.59
N GLU A 100 12.87 -0.82 9.86
CA GLU A 100 12.10 0.26 10.48
C GLU A 100 10.60 0.10 10.29
N LEU A 101 10.16 -1.00 9.68
CA LEU A 101 8.75 -1.17 9.39
C LEU A 101 7.91 -1.23 10.66
N GLU A 102 8.41 -1.83 11.73
CA GLU A 102 7.68 -1.85 13.00
C GLU A 102 7.41 -0.44 13.50
N ALA A 103 8.44 0.40 13.48
CA ALA A 103 8.27 1.78 13.89
C ALA A 103 7.33 2.54 12.95
N PHE A 104 7.44 2.27 11.66
CA PHE A 104 6.54 2.89 10.69
C PHE A 104 5.08 2.52 10.99
N ASN A 105 4.82 1.24 11.27
CA ASN A 105 3.48 0.80 11.65
C ASN A 105 2.97 1.53 12.88
N ASP A 106 3.85 1.78 13.84
CA ASP A 106 3.46 2.47 15.08
C ASP A 106 3.01 3.91 14.82
N HIS A 107 3.35 4.47 13.68
CA HIS A 107 3.00 5.86 13.35
C HIS A 107 1.86 5.95 12.35
N LEU A 108 1.23 4.82 12.02
CA LEU A 108 -0.01 4.85 11.24
C LEU A 108 -1.13 5.44 12.08
N VAL A 109 -1.97 6.24 11.46
CA VAL A 109 -3.08 6.90 12.14
C VAL A 109 -4.38 6.36 11.56
N GLY A 110 -5.15 5.66 12.39
CA GLY A 110 -6.37 5.02 11.93
C GLY A 110 -6.09 3.72 11.20
N PRO A 111 -7.14 3.05 10.75
CA PRO A 111 -6.96 1.76 10.09
C PRO A 111 -6.49 1.89 8.65
N ILE A 112 -5.86 0.85 8.17
CA ILE A 112 -5.55 0.68 6.76
C ILE A 112 -6.88 0.38 6.06
N ARG A 113 -7.11 1.00 4.89
CA ARG A 113 -8.39 0.91 4.19
C ARG A 113 -8.20 0.25 2.84
N LEU A 114 -9.07 -0.70 2.51
CA LEU A 114 -9.10 -1.29 1.17
C LEU A 114 -9.93 -0.38 0.27
N VAL A 115 -9.32 0.17 -0.76
CA VAL A 115 -10.00 1.16 -1.61
C VAL A 115 -10.24 0.67 -3.03
N ALA A 116 -9.57 -0.39 -3.48
CA ALA A 116 -9.82 -0.93 -4.81
C ALA A 116 -9.39 -2.39 -4.87
N THR A 117 -10.09 -3.17 -5.69
CA THR A 117 -9.82 -4.59 -5.86
C THR A 117 -9.81 -4.88 -7.36
N PHE A 118 -8.78 -5.60 -7.80
CA PHE A 118 -8.65 -6.04 -9.18
C PHE A 118 -8.40 -7.54 -9.19
N ARG A 119 -9.09 -8.26 -10.07
CA ARG A 119 -8.94 -9.70 -10.15
C ARG A 119 -8.65 -10.08 -11.59
N ARG A 120 -7.98 -11.22 -11.75
CA ARG A 120 -7.76 -11.73 -13.10
C ARG A 120 -9.12 -11.93 -13.74
N ALA A 121 -9.25 -11.37 -14.95
CA ALA A 121 -10.49 -11.56 -15.67
C ALA A 121 -10.69 -13.04 -15.91
N ASP A 122 -11.89 -13.52 -15.66
CA ASP A 122 -12.22 -14.89 -16.03
C ASP A 122 -12.07 -15.04 -17.52
N PRO A 123 -11.77 -16.24 -18.00
CA PRO A 123 -11.81 -16.47 -19.44
C PRO A 123 -13.16 -15.97 -19.98
N PRO A 124 -13.18 -15.40 -21.18
CA PRO A 124 -14.44 -14.92 -21.73
C PRO A 124 -15.49 -16.00 -21.58
N GLN A 125 -16.65 -15.61 -21.03
CA GLN A 125 -17.72 -16.56 -20.89
C GLN A 125 -18.22 -16.92 -22.29
N PRO A 126 -18.35 -18.21 -22.54
CA PRO A 126 -18.89 -18.56 -23.85
C PRO A 126 -20.28 -18.04 -24.01
N THR A 127 -20.62 -17.28 -23.26
CA THR A 127 -21.57 -16.70 -23.28
C THR A 127 -22.10 -16.07 -23.18
N SER A 128 -21.99 -15.89 -22.94
CA SER A 128 -22.24 -15.33 -22.84
C SER A 128 -22.63 -15.12 -23.53
N ASP A 129 -22.53 -15.33 -23.71
CA ASP A 129 -22.73 -15.21 -24.36
C ASP A 129 -23.35 -15.62 -24.74
N ALA A 130 -23.42 -15.75 -24.68
CA ALA A 130 -24.03 -16.12 -25.24
C ALA A 130 -24.54 -15.98 -25.21
#